data_b430f0039fc500e2b2c10404fd6ba899
#
_entry.id   b430f0039fc500e2b2c10404fd6ba899
#
_cell.length_a   1.000
_cell.length_b   1.000
_cell.length_c   1.000
_cell.angle_alpha   90.00
_cell.angle_beta   90.00
_cell.angle_gamma   90.00
#
_symmetry.space_group_name_H-M   'P 1'
#
loop_
_entity.id
_entity.type
_entity.pdbx_description
1 polymer ?
#
loop_
_entity_poly.entity_id
_entity_poly.type
_entity_poly.pdbx_seq_one_letter_code
_entity_poly.pdbx_strand_id
1 'polypeptide(L)'
;MARWQPDAPGRLAAAALDLFEEQGYEKTTVIEIAEHAGLTKSTFFRYFPDKREVLFGGGTVAGLLVEGIASAPPESGPLDAVAEALDALGRTFFTADRREFSGRRQAVLNANTELREREALKRIKLTASMIEALNRRGVPTLTARVAAQLGALAWEIAYDQWIGTDNSEGFGPLARQALADVRAAGAVH
;
A
#
# COMPACT_ATOMS: atom_id res chain seq x y z
N MET A 1 7.49 6.77 -33.42
CA MET A 1 6.43 6.74 -32.40
C MET A 1 7.07 6.22 -31.12
N ALA A 2 7.24 7.05 -30.10
CA ALA A 2 7.76 6.62 -28.81
C ALA A 2 6.70 5.74 -28.14
N ARG A 3 6.95 4.45 -28.09
CA ARG A 3 6.15 3.46 -27.35
C ARG A 3 6.22 3.85 -25.88
N TRP A 4 5.09 4.26 -25.29
CA TRP A 4 5.00 4.56 -23.86
C TRP A 4 5.50 3.35 -23.08
N GLN A 5 6.69 3.45 -22.50
CA GLN A 5 7.22 2.41 -21.63
C GLN A 5 6.71 2.69 -20.22
N PRO A 6 6.27 1.65 -19.47
CA PRO A 6 5.95 1.81 -18.07
C PRO A 6 7.08 2.58 -17.38
N ASP A 7 6.73 3.39 -16.41
CA ASP A 7 7.67 4.17 -15.66
C ASP A 7 8.80 3.28 -15.08
N ALA A 8 10.00 3.79 -15.00
CA ALA A 8 11.16 3.01 -14.56
C ALA A 8 10.95 2.32 -13.18
N PRO A 9 10.32 2.95 -12.17
CA PRO A 9 9.96 2.28 -10.92
C PRO A 9 9.08 1.04 -11.11
N GLY A 10 8.05 1.10 -11.94
CA GLY A 10 7.17 -0.04 -12.21
C GLY A 10 7.89 -1.20 -12.88
N ARG A 11 8.78 -0.91 -13.84
CA ARG A 11 9.62 -1.93 -14.49
C ARG A 11 10.58 -2.59 -13.50
N LEU A 12 11.21 -1.81 -12.64
CA LEU A 12 12.10 -2.32 -11.59
C LEU A 12 11.35 -3.20 -10.58
N ALA A 13 10.14 -2.79 -10.18
CA ALA A 13 9.31 -3.56 -9.26
C ALA A 13 8.85 -4.90 -9.89
N ALA A 14 8.44 -4.89 -11.16
CA ALA A 14 8.08 -6.12 -11.88
C ALA A 14 9.29 -7.07 -12.02
N ALA A 15 10.43 -6.55 -12.47
CA ALA A 15 11.67 -7.33 -12.61
C ALA A 15 12.13 -7.92 -11.26
N ALA A 16 12.02 -7.14 -10.18
CA ALA A 16 12.36 -7.62 -8.84
C ALA A 16 11.44 -8.76 -8.41
N LEU A 17 10.13 -8.62 -8.66
CA LEU A 17 9.16 -9.63 -8.31
C LEU A 17 9.41 -10.94 -9.05
N ASP A 18 9.63 -10.88 -10.36
CA ASP A 18 9.95 -12.05 -11.19
C ASP A 18 11.20 -12.78 -10.65
N LEU A 19 12.29 -12.05 -10.39
CA LEU A 19 13.53 -12.64 -9.87
C LEU A 19 13.40 -13.18 -8.44
N PHE A 20 12.61 -12.50 -7.58
CA PHE A 20 12.38 -12.99 -6.21
C PHE A 20 11.57 -14.28 -6.19
N GLU A 21 10.63 -14.46 -7.11
CA GLU A 21 9.88 -15.70 -7.28
C GLU A 21 10.74 -16.83 -7.89
N GLU A 22 11.57 -16.49 -8.87
CA GLU A 22 12.39 -17.46 -9.60
C GLU A 22 13.56 -18.02 -8.79
N GLN A 23 14.34 -17.14 -8.16
CA GLN A 23 15.60 -17.52 -7.49
C GLN A 23 15.65 -17.16 -5.99
N GLY A 24 14.62 -16.51 -5.48
CA GLY A 24 14.50 -16.07 -4.09
C GLY A 24 15.11 -14.69 -3.82
N TYR A 25 14.55 -14.03 -2.80
CA TYR A 25 14.97 -12.66 -2.40
C TYR A 25 16.46 -12.57 -2.08
N GLU A 26 17.00 -13.51 -1.29
CA GLU A 26 18.40 -13.45 -0.82
C GLU A 26 19.41 -13.50 -1.98
N LYS A 27 19.17 -14.35 -2.96
CA LYS A 27 20.10 -14.56 -4.08
C LYS A 27 20.03 -13.47 -5.13
N THR A 28 18.94 -12.71 -5.18
CA THR A 28 18.73 -11.64 -6.17
C THR A 28 19.52 -10.39 -5.83
N THR A 29 20.23 -9.84 -6.79
CA THR A 29 21.01 -8.60 -6.65
C THR A 29 20.32 -7.42 -7.32
N VAL A 30 20.66 -6.19 -6.88
CA VAL A 30 20.19 -4.95 -7.52
C VAL A 30 20.64 -4.85 -8.99
N ILE A 31 21.80 -5.43 -9.34
CA ILE A 31 22.32 -5.42 -10.70
C ILE A 31 21.42 -6.27 -11.59
N GLU A 32 21.10 -7.51 -11.18
CA GLU A 32 20.18 -8.39 -11.92
C GLU A 32 18.82 -7.77 -12.10
N ILE A 33 18.25 -7.14 -11.05
CA ILE A 33 16.95 -6.45 -11.14
C ILE A 33 17.02 -5.32 -12.20
N ALA A 34 18.06 -4.50 -12.18
CA ALA A 34 18.20 -3.43 -13.14
C ALA A 34 18.35 -3.95 -14.56
N GLU A 35 19.19 -4.96 -14.79
CA GLU A 35 19.41 -5.60 -16.09
C GLU A 35 18.13 -6.27 -16.61
N HIS A 36 17.42 -7.00 -15.77
CA HIS A 36 16.14 -7.65 -16.12
C HIS A 36 15.08 -6.59 -16.51
N ALA A 37 15.08 -5.44 -15.84
CA ALA A 37 14.23 -4.32 -16.20
C ALA A 37 14.69 -3.55 -17.47
N GLY A 38 15.83 -3.92 -18.09
CA GLY A 38 16.44 -3.15 -19.19
C GLY A 38 16.91 -1.76 -18.77
N LEU A 39 17.41 -1.63 -17.54
CA LEU A 39 17.86 -0.38 -16.92
C LEU A 39 19.26 -0.56 -16.32
N THR A 40 19.84 0.50 -15.79
CA THR A 40 21.14 0.47 -15.14
C THR A 40 21.03 0.42 -13.61
N LYS A 41 22.07 -0.09 -12.94
CA LYS A 41 22.20 -0.02 -11.48
C LYS A 41 22.05 1.42 -10.95
N SER A 42 22.58 2.41 -11.65
CA SER A 42 22.44 3.83 -11.30
C SER A 42 20.97 4.27 -11.37
N THR A 43 20.21 3.78 -12.36
CA THR A 43 18.79 4.05 -12.47
C THR A 43 18.02 3.43 -11.31
N PHE A 44 18.36 2.22 -10.86
CA PHE A 44 17.76 1.60 -9.68
C PHE A 44 17.90 2.51 -8.45
N PHE A 45 19.14 2.90 -8.12
CA PHE A 45 19.40 3.71 -6.92
C PHE A 45 18.86 5.14 -6.98
N ARG A 46 18.48 5.62 -8.16
CA ARG A 46 17.74 6.89 -8.29
C ARG A 46 16.32 6.80 -7.72
N TYR A 47 15.68 5.61 -7.76
CA TYR A 47 14.31 5.38 -7.31
C TYR A 47 14.21 4.65 -5.98
N PHE A 48 15.15 3.76 -5.70
CA PHE A 48 15.10 2.90 -4.53
C PHE A 48 16.44 2.91 -3.79
N PRO A 49 16.46 3.20 -2.49
CA PRO A 49 17.71 3.25 -1.72
C PRO A 49 18.36 1.88 -1.54
N ASP A 50 17.58 0.81 -1.55
CA ASP A 50 18.05 -0.58 -1.43
C ASP A 50 17.07 -1.58 -2.06
N LYS A 51 17.47 -2.85 -2.11
CA LYS A 51 16.69 -3.95 -2.68
C LYS A 51 15.31 -4.12 -2.01
N ARG A 52 15.22 -3.88 -0.70
CA ARG A 52 13.98 -4.04 0.07
C ARG A 52 12.89 -3.06 -0.38
N GLU A 53 13.28 -1.85 -0.77
CA GLU A 53 12.34 -0.79 -1.10
C GLU A 53 11.64 -0.99 -2.45
N VAL A 54 12.17 -1.83 -3.34
CA VAL A 54 11.64 -1.99 -4.70
C VAL A 54 10.19 -2.46 -4.73
N LEU A 55 9.76 -3.27 -3.75
CA LEU A 55 8.38 -3.76 -3.65
C LEU A 55 7.44 -2.85 -2.83
N PHE A 56 7.91 -1.72 -2.31
CA PHE A 56 7.12 -0.86 -1.42
C PHE A 56 6.65 0.47 -2.04
N GLY A 57 6.89 0.68 -3.33
CA GLY A 57 6.29 1.80 -4.10
C GLY A 57 6.71 3.20 -3.69
N GLY A 58 7.86 3.38 -3.03
CA GLY A 58 8.50 4.69 -2.84
C GLY A 58 7.71 5.75 -2.06
N GLY A 59 6.72 5.36 -1.24
CA GLY A 59 5.97 6.32 -0.41
C GLY A 59 4.68 6.88 -1.03
N THR A 60 4.35 6.54 -2.28
CA THR A 60 3.14 7.01 -2.98
C THR A 60 1.85 6.76 -2.18
N VAL A 61 1.73 5.59 -1.56
CA VAL A 61 0.54 5.20 -0.79
C VAL A 61 0.31 6.12 0.42
N ALA A 62 1.37 6.48 1.14
CA ALA A 62 1.25 7.40 2.28
C ALA A 62 0.77 8.79 1.84
N GLY A 63 1.30 9.29 0.72
CA GLY A 63 0.87 10.57 0.15
C GLY A 63 -0.62 10.55 -0.22
N LEU A 64 -1.08 9.50 -0.91
CA LEU A 64 -2.48 9.34 -1.30
C LEU A 64 -3.43 9.27 -0.09
N LEU A 65 -3.05 8.59 0.98
CA LEU A 65 -3.85 8.54 2.22
C LEU A 65 -3.94 9.91 2.89
N VAL A 66 -2.81 10.60 3.04
CA VAL A 66 -2.77 11.93 3.65
C VAL A 66 -3.61 12.91 2.84
N GLU A 67 -3.48 12.90 1.51
CA GLU A 67 -4.26 13.75 0.61
C GLU A 67 -5.75 13.40 0.66
N GLY A 68 -6.10 12.10 0.64
CA GLY A 68 -7.49 11.64 0.75
C GLY A 68 -8.15 12.10 2.06
N ILE A 69 -7.46 11.97 3.21
CA ILE A 69 -7.95 12.47 4.49
C ILE A 69 -8.09 14.00 4.46
N ALA A 70 -7.10 14.71 3.92
CA ALA A 70 -7.13 16.18 3.86
C ALA A 70 -8.25 16.71 2.95
N SER A 71 -8.56 16.00 1.86
CA SER A 71 -9.57 16.38 0.86
C SER A 71 -11.00 15.97 1.23
N ALA A 72 -11.19 15.14 2.28
CA ALA A 72 -12.51 14.77 2.74
C ALA A 72 -13.34 16.03 3.14
N PRO A 73 -14.67 16.03 2.93
CA PRO A 73 -15.52 17.15 3.30
C PRO A 73 -15.26 17.64 4.75
N PRO A 74 -15.31 18.96 5.01
CA PRO A 74 -15.02 19.48 6.36
C PRO A 74 -15.91 18.91 7.46
N GLU A 75 -17.14 18.54 7.12
CA GLU A 75 -18.14 17.96 8.01
C GLU A 75 -17.95 16.45 8.24
N SER A 76 -17.08 15.79 7.46
CA SER A 76 -16.83 14.35 7.60
C SER A 76 -16.21 14.04 8.95
N GLY A 77 -16.79 13.06 9.62
CA GLY A 77 -16.21 12.49 10.84
C GLY A 77 -14.83 11.83 10.57
N PRO A 78 -14.04 11.59 11.62
CA PRO A 78 -12.68 11.04 11.46
C PRO A 78 -12.63 9.72 10.70
N LEU A 79 -13.58 8.81 10.97
CA LEU A 79 -13.66 7.52 10.27
C LEU A 79 -14.15 7.68 8.84
N ASP A 80 -15.04 8.62 8.57
CA ASP A 80 -15.52 8.90 7.22
C ASP A 80 -14.41 9.47 6.35
N ALA A 81 -13.58 10.37 6.91
CA ALA A 81 -12.39 10.88 6.21
C ALA A 81 -11.37 9.77 5.89
N VAL A 82 -11.20 8.80 6.78
CA VAL A 82 -10.36 7.61 6.53
C VAL A 82 -10.99 6.74 5.44
N ALA A 83 -12.32 6.52 5.47
CA ALA A 83 -13.03 5.75 4.45
C ALA A 83 -12.85 6.36 3.05
N GLU A 84 -13.00 7.70 2.93
CA GLU A 84 -12.77 8.43 1.68
C GLU A 84 -11.35 8.25 1.16
N ALA A 85 -10.36 8.30 2.04
CA ALA A 85 -8.96 8.11 1.68
C ALA A 85 -8.68 6.67 1.19
N LEU A 86 -9.25 5.66 1.85
CA LEU A 86 -9.13 4.25 1.42
C LEU A 86 -9.84 4.01 0.09
N ASP A 87 -11.00 4.61 -0.13
CA ASP A 87 -11.73 4.51 -1.39
C ASP A 87 -10.97 5.19 -2.55
N ALA A 88 -10.40 6.38 -2.32
CA ALA A 88 -9.53 7.06 -3.27
C ALA A 88 -8.30 6.22 -3.63
N LEU A 89 -7.71 5.55 -2.65
CA LEU A 89 -6.60 4.63 -2.86
C LEU A 89 -7.00 3.43 -3.74
N GLY A 90 -8.21 2.90 -3.54
CA GLY A 90 -8.78 1.85 -4.39
C GLY A 90 -8.95 2.27 -5.84
N ARG A 91 -9.35 3.53 -6.08
CA ARG A 91 -9.52 4.06 -7.44
C ARG A 91 -8.21 4.37 -8.16
N THR A 92 -7.15 4.68 -7.43
CA THR A 92 -5.90 5.22 -8.01
C THR A 92 -4.72 4.27 -7.92
N PHE A 93 -4.65 3.44 -6.90
CA PHE A 93 -3.50 2.58 -6.64
C PHE A 93 -3.84 1.08 -6.63
N PHE A 94 -4.92 0.66 -5.96
CA PHE A 94 -5.35 -0.74 -5.91
C PHE A 94 -6.39 -1.03 -7.00
N THR A 95 -5.99 -0.82 -8.26
CA THR A 95 -6.80 -1.04 -9.45
C THR A 95 -6.78 -2.52 -9.88
N ALA A 96 -7.78 -2.95 -10.66
CA ALA A 96 -7.94 -4.35 -11.05
C ALA A 96 -6.71 -4.92 -11.78
N ASP A 97 -6.04 -4.12 -12.61
CA ASP A 97 -4.82 -4.47 -13.33
C ASP A 97 -3.60 -4.69 -12.41
N ARG A 98 -3.64 -4.17 -11.19
CA ARG A 98 -2.58 -4.35 -10.19
C ARG A 98 -2.83 -5.50 -9.22
N ARG A 99 -3.99 -6.13 -9.27
CA ARG A 99 -4.37 -7.19 -8.33
C ARG A 99 -3.41 -8.37 -8.38
N GLU A 100 -3.13 -8.87 -9.58
CA GLU A 100 -2.21 -10.00 -9.76
C GLU A 100 -0.82 -9.68 -9.20
N PHE A 101 -0.26 -8.54 -9.59
CA PHE A 101 1.03 -8.08 -9.06
C PHE A 101 1.02 -7.97 -7.52
N SER A 102 -0.07 -7.46 -6.94
CA SER A 102 -0.22 -7.29 -5.50
C SER A 102 -0.28 -8.63 -4.77
N GLY A 103 -0.97 -9.62 -5.33
CA GLY A 103 -1.03 -10.99 -4.79
C GLY A 103 0.33 -11.69 -4.82
N ARG A 104 1.02 -11.63 -5.96
CA ARG A 104 2.39 -12.15 -6.12
C ARG A 104 3.36 -11.48 -5.13
N ARG A 105 3.29 -10.14 -5.04
CA ARG A 105 4.07 -9.37 -4.08
C ARG A 105 3.84 -9.85 -2.65
N GLN A 106 2.58 -10.05 -2.24
CA GLN A 106 2.26 -10.50 -0.89
C GLN A 106 2.81 -11.89 -0.60
N ALA A 107 2.78 -12.81 -1.58
CA ALA A 107 3.38 -14.13 -1.44
C ALA A 107 4.91 -14.04 -1.20
N VAL A 108 5.62 -13.20 -1.95
CA VAL A 108 7.06 -12.95 -1.77
C VAL A 108 7.35 -12.34 -0.39
N LEU A 109 6.55 -11.37 0.05
CA LEU A 109 6.71 -10.77 1.37
C LEU A 109 6.50 -11.81 2.49
N ASN A 110 5.46 -12.62 2.39
CA ASN A 110 5.15 -13.66 3.37
C ASN A 110 6.24 -14.73 3.48
N ALA A 111 6.92 -15.03 2.39
CA ALA A 111 8.00 -16.01 2.33
C ALA A 111 9.33 -15.48 2.92
N ASN A 112 9.47 -14.17 3.18
CA ASN A 112 10.73 -13.58 3.59
C ASN A 112 10.58 -12.71 4.85
N THR A 113 11.31 -13.07 5.91
CA THR A 113 11.23 -12.39 7.22
C THR A 113 11.65 -10.91 7.14
N GLU A 114 12.74 -10.61 6.42
CA GLU A 114 13.23 -9.22 6.28
C GLU A 114 12.19 -8.32 5.60
N LEU A 115 11.51 -8.84 4.57
CA LEU A 115 10.46 -8.09 3.86
C LEU A 115 9.21 -7.92 4.73
N ARG A 116 8.82 -8.94 5.52
CA ARG A 116 7.71 -8.83 6.50
C ARG A 116 7.98 -7.77 7.56
N GLU A 117 9.19 -7.75 8.11
CA GLU A 117 9.60 -6.72 9.08
C GLU A 117 9.52 -5.32 8.45
N ARG A 118 10.00 -5.20 7.21
CA ARG A 118 9.93 -3.93 6.48
C ARG A 118 8.49 -3.49 6.22
N GLU A 119 7.61 -4.40 5.85
CA GLU A 119 6.19 -4.12 5.67
C GLU A 119 5.53 -3.65 6.97
N ALA A 120 5.81 -4.33 8.09
CA ALA A 120 5.31 -3.93 9.40
C ALA A 120 5.74 -2.50 9.79
N LEU A 121 7.01 -2.14 9.56
CA LEU A 121 7.51 -0.79 9.78
C LEU A 121 6.81 0.24 8.85
N LYS A 122 6.55 -0.12 7.59
CA LYS A 122 5.80 0.73 6.67
C LYS A 122 4.36 0.95 7.15
N ARG A 123 3.67 -0.09 7.62
CA ARG A 123 2.32 0.03 8.20
C ARG A 123 2.27 0.97 9.39
N ILE A 124 3.23 0.87 10.31
CA ILE A 124 3.36 1.79 11.45
C ILE A 124 3.49 3.24 10.97
N LYS A 125 4.34 3.51 9.97
CA LYS A 125 4.52 4.84 9.40
C LYS A 125 3.27 5.35 8.70
N LEU A 126 2.55 4.50 7.97
CA LEU A 126 1.28 4.85 7.33
C LEU A 126 0.22 5.26 8.36
N THR A 127 0.08 4.48 9.45
CA THR A 127 -0.84 4.81 10.54
C THR A 127 -0.47 6.15 11.19
N ALA A 128 0.83 6.39 11.43
CA ALA A 128 1.28 7.67 11.95
C ALA A 128 0.96 8.84 11.02
N SER A 129 1.11 8.67 9.71
CA SER A 129 0.75 9.69 8.71
C SER A 129 -0.76 9.98 8.70
N MET A 130 -1.61 8.95 8.85
CA MET A 130 -3.06 9.15 8.99
C MET A 130 -3.43 9.93 10.26
N ILE A 131 -2.80 9.61 11.40
CA ILE A 131 -3.00 10.35 12.67
C ILE A 131 -2.67 11.82 12.46
N GLU A 132 -1.53 12.11 11.84
CA GLU A 132 -1.08 13.49 11.60
C GLU A 132 -2.04 14.26 10.65
N ALA A 133 -2.52 13.59 9.60
CA ALA A 133 -3.50 14.17 8.68
C ALA A 133 -4.83 14.48 9.39
N LEU A 134 -5.33 13.59 10.25
CA LEU A 134 -6.54 13.81 11.06
C LEU A 134 -6.33 14.94 12.08
N ASN A 135 -5.18 15.02 12.75
CA ASN A 135 -4.86 16.11 13.66
C ASN A 135 -4.86 17.47 12.95
N ARG A 136 -4.34 17.54 11.71
CA ARG A 136 -4.39 18.77 10.89
C ARG A 136 -5.82 19.19 10.54
N ARG A 137 -6.77 18.26 10.50
CA ARG A 137 -8.21 18.55 10.37
C ARG A 137 -8.86 19.01 11.69
N GLY A 138 -8.11 19.12 12.79
CA GLY A 138 -8.63 19.51 14.10
C GLY A 138 -9.21 18.35 14.91
N VAL A 139 -9.04 17.10 14.47
CA VAL A 139 -9.49 15.92 15.24
C VAL A 139 -8.63 15.77 16.49
N PRO A 140 -9.23 15.61 17.71
CA PRO A 140 -8.47 15.38 18.93
C PRO A 140 -7.55 14.14 18.81
N THR A 141 -6.35 14.23 19.37
CA THR A 141 -5.29 13.22 19.17
C THR A 141 -5.71 11.79 19.51
N LEU A 142 -6.46 11.56 20.60
CA LEU A 142 -6.94 10.22 20.94
C LEU A 142 -7.91 9.70 19.88
N THR A 143 -8.85 10.51 19.44
CA THR A 143 -9.82 10.17 18.39
C THR A 143 -9.11 9.90 17.05
N ALA A 144 -8.12 10.74 16.69
CA ALA A 144 -7.31 10.54 15.49
C ALA A 144 -6.53 9.21 15.53
N ARG A 145 -5.95 8.87 16.67
CA ARG A 145 -5.26 7.58 16.87
C ARG A 145 -6.20 6.40 16.72
N VAL A 146 -7.39 6.45 17.33
CA VAL A 146 -8.39 5.38 17.21
C VAL A 146 -8.83 5.23 15.76
N ALA A 147 -9.23 6.32 15.10
CA ALA A 147 -9.69 6.29 13.71
C ALA A 147 -8.61 5.76 12.75
N ALA A 148 -7.35 6.17 12.92
CA ALA A 148 -6.24 5.68 12.09
C ALA A 148 -5.96 4.19 12.32
N GLN A 149 -6.05 3.69 13.55
CA GLN A 149 -5.88 2.25 13.84
C GLN A 149 -7.01 1.40 13.26
N LEU A 150 -8.26 1.85 13.38
CA LEU A 150 -9.41 1.18 12.77
C LEU A 150 -9.28 1.19 11.24
N GLY A 151 -8.83 2.30 10.65
CA GLY A 151 -8.54 2.40 9.22
C GLY A 151 -7.43 1.48 8.76
N ALA A 152 -6.35 1.34 9.54
CA ALA A 152 -5.27 0.42 9.24
C ALA A 152 -5.72 -1.05 9.28
N LEU A 153 -6.54 -1.41 10.26
CA LEU A 153 -7.14 -2.75 10.34
C LEU A 153 -8.11 -3.01 9.18
N ALA A 154 -8.97 -2.05 8.85
CA ALA A 154 -9.88 -2.16 7.72
C ALA A 154 -9.13 -2.32 6.38
N TRP A 155 -8.03 -1.59 6.19
CA TRP A 155 -7.16 -1.80 5.04
C TRP A 155 -6.62 -3.22 4.97
N GLU A 156 -6.08 -3.75 6.08
CA GLU A 156 -5.49 -5.09 6.13
C GLU A 156 -6.54 -6.14 5.70
N ILE A 157 -7.73 -6.10 6.28
CA ILE A 157 -8.85 -6.97 5.93
C ILE A 157 -9.23 -6.83 4.45
N ALA A 158 -9.40 -5.59 3.98
CA ALA A 158 -9.79 -5.32 2.60
C ALA A 158 -8.72 -5.76 1.60
N TYR A 159 -7.45 -5.57 1.93
CA TYR A 159 -6.34 -5.95 1.06
C TYR A 159 -6.25 -7.46 0.91
N ASP A 160 -6.36 -8.21 2.01
CA ASP A 160 -6.34 -9.68 1.97
C ASP A 160 -7.52 -10.23 1.14
N GLN A 161 -8.72 -9.66 1.31
CA GLN A 161 -9.88 -10.02 0.49
C GLN A 161 -9.69 -9.64 -0.98
N TRP A 162 -9.13 -8.46 -1.25
CA TRP A 162 -8.95 -7.94 -2.60
C TRP A 162 -7.94 -8.75 -3.42
N ILE A 163 -6.83 -9.20 -2.82
CA ILE A 163 -5.85 -10.06 -3.51
C ILE A 163 -6.31 -11.52 -3.62
N GLY A 164 -7.35 -11.91 -2.88
CA GLY A 164 -7.92 -13.26 -2.93
C GLY A 164 -8.46 -13.62 -4.31
N THR A 165 -8.33 -14.88 -4.71
CA THR A 165 -8.70 -15.39 -6.04
C THR A 165 -10.20 -15.40 -6.29
N ASP A 166 -11.00 -15.51 -5.23
CA ASP A 166 -12.46 -15.71 -5.30
C ASP A 166 -13.26 -14.40 -5.30
N ASN A 167 -12.55 -13.25 -5.30
CA ASN A 167 -13.18 -11.96 -5.18
C ASN A 167 -13.10 -11.15 -6.48
N SER A 168 -14.26 -10.63 -6.94
CA SER A 168 -14.37 -9.74 -8.10
C SER A 168 -14.49 -8.27 -7.73
N GLU A 169 -14.69 -7.95 -6.44
CA GLU A 169 -14.89 -6.57 -5.98
C GLU A 169 -13.59 -5.74 -6.02
N GLY A 170 -13.76 -4.43 -6.14
CA GLY A 170 -12.68 -3.47 -6.03
C GLY A 170 -12.24 -3.27 -4.58
N PHE A 171 -11.01 -2.82 -4.37
CA PHE A 171 -10.47 -2.54 -3.04
C PHE A 171 -11.32 -1.51 -2.26
N GLY A 172 -11.78 -0.43 -2.90
CA GLY A 172 -12.55 0.64 -2.23
C GLY A 172 -13.83 0.14 -1.55
N PRO A 173 -14.73 -0.57 -2.24
CA PRO A 173 -15.90 -1.20 -1.62
C PRO A 173 -15.55 -2.13 -0.45
N LEU A 174 -14.55 -2.98 -0.61
CA LEU A 174 -14.08 -3.88 0.46
C LEU A 174 -13.55 -3.09 1.68
N ALA A 175 -12.81 -2.01 1.46
CA ALA A 175 -12.29 -1.18 2.53
C ALA A 175 -13.41 -0.46 3.31
N ARG A 176 -14.47 -0.01 2.62
CA ARG A 176 -15.65 0.57 3.29
C ARG A 176 -16.39 -0.47 4.12
N GLN A 177 -16.59 -1.67 3.57
CA GLN A 177 -17.24 -2.74 4.31
C GLN A 177 -16.41 -3.14 5.53
N ALA A 178 -15.12 -3.39 5.36
CA ALA A 178 -14.23 -3.74 6.47
C ALA A 178 -14.21 -2.66 7.56
N LEU A 179 -14.24 -1.37 7.20
CA LEU A 179 -14.28 -0.29 8.18
C LEU A 179 -15.60 -0.27 8.96
N ALA A 180 -16.73 -0.55 8.30
CA ALA A 180 -18.02 -0.68 8.95
C ALA A 180 -18.05 -1.86 9.94
N ASP A 181 -17.50 -3.01 9.54
CA ASP A 181 -17.42 -4.21 10.36
C ASP A 181 -16.52 -4.00 11.60
N VAL A 182 -15.33 -3.39 11.40
CA VAL A 182 -14.40 -3.07 12.49
C VAL A 182 -15.02 -2.07 13.47
N ARG A 183 -15.75 -1.06 12.96
CA ARG A 183 -16.50 -0.11 13.80
C ARG A 183 -17.58 -0.80 14.62
N ALA A 184 -18.35 -1.70 14.01
CA ALA A 184 -19.40 -2.47 14.70
C ALA A 184 -18.79 -3.40 15.76
N ALA A 185 -17.70 -4.08 15.46
CA ALA A 185 -16.97 -4.93 16.41
C ALA A 185 -16.40 -4.13 17.60
N GLY A 186 -15.93 -2.90 17.38
CA GLY A 186 -15.44 -2.02 18.45
C GLY A 186 -16.54 -1.45 19.37
N ALA A 187 -17.80 -1.56 18.99
CA ALA A 187 -18.95 -1.14 19.80
C ALA A 187 -19.48 -2.24 20.75
N VAL A 188 -18.67 -3.28 21.03
CA VAL A 188 -19.02 -4.35 21.96
C VAL A 188 -19.20 -3.77 23.37
N HIS A 189 -20.38 -3.94 23.94
CA HIS A 189 -20.81 -3.49 25.26
C HIS A 189 -20.32 -4.40 26.38
#